data_438b8d84ae66fc33223094bc051f7bc3
#
_entry.id   438b8d84ae66fc33223094bc051f7bc3
#
_cell.length_a   1.000
_cell.length_b   1.000
_cell.length_c   1.000
_cell.angle_alpha   90.00
_cell.angle_beta   90.00
_cell.angle_gamma   90.00
#
_symmetry.space_group_name_H-M   'P 1'
#
loop_
_entity.id
_entity.type
_entity.pdbx_description
1 polymer ?
#
loop_
_entity_poly.entity_id
_entity_poly.type
_entity_poly.pdbx_seq_one_letter_code
_entity_poly.pdbx_strand_id
1 'polypeptide(L)'
;MSLLELKNVYKIYGELHALDNVSLKVEKGEWVSIMGPSGSGKSTMMNIIGCMDKPTKGEVLLDGVDISRESARNLTTIRRDKIGLIFQQFHLVNYLTALENVMLAQYYHSMPDEKEALEALDRVGLADRAGHLPSQLSGGEQQRVCVARALINYPEIILADEPTGNLDEANEEIVVDLFHKLHNEGTTLIVVTHDPEVAEVAQRTLVLRSGSLAKEIVNQNFTGKIHFDESEGFRKEEVKAANGIQQPAAPQKSGKKKGGKK
;
A
#
# COMPACT_ATOMS: atom_id res chain seq x y z
N MET A 1 8.88 -8.19 -18.10
CA MET A 1 8.78 -6.84 -18.71
C MET A 1 8.41 -5.87 -17.61
N SER A 2 9.22 -4.82 -17.42
CA SER A 2 8.97 -3.83 -16.37
C SER A 2 7.65 -3.12 -16.63
N LEU A 3 6.73 -3.17 -15.65
CA LEU A 3 5.46 -2.45 -15.68
C LEU A 3 5.65 -1.01 -15.18
N LEU A 4 6.45 -0.84 -14.12
CA LEU A 4 6.77 0.46 -13.54
C LEU A 4 8.27 0.65 -13.47
N GLU A 5 8.75 1.81 -13.88
CA GLU A 5 10.17 2.18 -13.77
C GLU A 5 10.31 3.63 -13.30
N LEU A 6 10.99 3.85 -12.18
CA LEU A 6 11.41 5.15 -11.70
C LEU A 6 12.89 5.32 -12.02
N LYS A 7 13.29 6.46 -12.62
CA LYS A 7 14.67 6.79 -12.99
C LYS A 7 15.07 8.12 -12.40
N ASN A 8 15.94 8.07 -11.40
CA ASN A 8 16.49 9.27 -10.73
C ASN A 8 15.39 10.26 -10.34
N VAL A 9 14.33 9.76 -9.69
CA VAL A 9 13.15 10.56 -9.33
C VAL A 9 13.43 11.40 -8.10
N TYR A 10 13.14 12.70 -8.20
CA TYR A 10 13.18 13.67 -7.12
C TYR A 10 11.81 14.30 -6.94
N LYS A 11 11.43 14.55 -5.70
CA LYS A 11 10.29 15.40 -5.35
C LYS A 11 10.69 16.40 -4.29
N ILE A 12 10.58 17.68 -4.62
CA ILE A 12 11.08 18.79 -3.79
C ILE A 12 9.92 19.73 -3.51
N TYR A 13 9.66 20.02 -2.25
CA TYR A 13 8.71 21.02 -1.75
C TYR A 13 9.47 22.12 -1.01
N GLY A 14 9.72 23.25 -1.66
CA GLY A 14 10.61 24.28 -1.12
C GLY A 14 12.01 23.74 -0.90
N GLU A 15 12.44 23.66 0.36
CA GLU A 15 13.75 23.08 0.74
C GLU A 15 13.67 21.59 1.10
N LEU A 16 12.48 21.04 1.24
CA LEU A 16 12.29 19.63 1.62
C LEU A 16 12.41 18.70 0.39
N HIS A 17 13.38 17.82 0.41
CA HIS A 17 13.50 16.71 -0.53
C HIS A 17 12.66 15.53 -0.03
N ALA A 18 11.39 15.46 -0.45
CA ALA A 18 10.51 14.37 -0.08
C ALA A 18 10.87 13.06 -0.78
N LEU A 19 11.39 13.13 -2.02
CA LEU A 19 12.13 12.07 -2.69
C LEU A 19 13.46 12.61 -3.20
N ASP A 20 14.51 11.82 -3.02
CA ASP A 20 15.88 12.18 -3.39
C ASP A 20 16.55 11.02 -4.13
N ASN A 21 16.63 11.16 -5.45
CA ASN A 21 17.28 10.22 -6.37
C ASN A 21 16.76 8.77 -6.29
N VAL A 22 15.44 8.59 -6.25
CA VAL A 22 14.85 7.24 -6.20
C VAL A 22 14.85 6.61 -7.59
N SER A 23 15.42 5.41 -7.69
CA SER A 23 15.37 4.57 -8.89
C SER A 23 14.95 3.16 -8.50
N LEU A 24 13.93 2.63 -9.17
CA LEU A 24 13.43 1.27 -8.96
C LEU A 24 12.69 0.77 -10.19
N LYS A 25 12.50 -0.55 -10.27
CA LYS A 25 11.68 -1.20 -11.29
C LYS A 25 10.73 -2.17 -10.61
N VAL A 26 9.53 -2.31 -11.17
CA VAL A 26 8.56 -3.34 -10.77
C VAL A 26 8.13 -4.08 -12.02
N GLU A 27 8.27 -5.40 -11.98
CA GLU A 27 7.90 -6.26 -13.10
C GLU A 27 6.38 -6.52 -13.09
N LYS A 28 5.81 -6.83 -14.27
CA LYS A 28 4.39 -7.20 -14.34
C LYS A 28 4.13 -8.47 -13.53
N GLY A 29 3.09 -8.44 -12.70
CA GLY A 29 2.73 -9.54 -11.81
C GLY A 29 3.59 -9.62 -10.55
N GLU A 30 4.45 -8.64 -10.29
CA GLU A 30 5.25 -8.59 -9.07
C GLU A 30 4.48 -7.98 -7.89
N TRP A 31 4.69 -8.51 -6.70
CA TRP A 31 4.26 -7.91 -5.44
C TRP A 31 5.44 -7.29 -4.71
N VAL A 32 5.41 -5.99 -4.54
CA VAL A 32 6.43 -5.20 -3.84
C VAL A 32 5.84 -4.52 -2.63
N SER A 33 6.48 -4.64 -1.48
CA SER A 33 6.18 -3.83 -0.30
C SER A 33 7.13 -2.65 -0.17
N ILE A 34 6.62 -1.52 0.34
CA ILE A 34 7.39 -0.32 0.61
C ILE A 34 7.27 0.01 2.08
N MET A 35 8.41 0.00 2.77
CA MET A 35 8.50 0.31 4.19
C MET A 35 9.33 1.57 4.44
N GLY A 36 9.24 2.09 5.65
CA GLY A 36 10.07 3.19 6.14
C GLY A 36 9.36 4.01 7.23
N PRO A 37 10.10 4.80 8.00
CA PRO A 37 9.53 5.64 9.07
C PRO A 37 8.56 6.69 8.50
N SER A 38 7.77 7.31 9.38
CA SER A 38 6.95 8.46 8.99
C SER A 38 7.82 9.56 8.40
N GLY A 39 7.37 10.20 7.33
CA GLY A 39 8.13 11.24 6.62
C GLY A 39 9.25 10.73 5.71
N SER A 40 9.40 9.41 5.50
CA SER A 40 10.44 8.87 4.61
C SER A 40 10.17 9.04 3.11
N GLY A 41 8.97 9.52 2.71
CA GLY A 41 8.61 9.75 1.31
C GLY A 41 7.66 8.71 0.70
N LYS A 42 7.19 7.71 1.46
CA LYS A 42 6.33 6.62 0.95
C LYS A 42 5.07 7.14 0.26
N SER A 43 4.27 7.96 0.95
CA SER A 43 3.03 8.52 0.37
C SER A 43 3.32 9.47 -0.79
N THR A 44 4.44 10.20 -0.77
CA THR A 44 4.88 11.02 -1.90
C THR A 44 5.16 10.15 -3.12
N MET A 45 5.87 9.03 -2.93
CA MET A 45 6.16 8.08 -4.01
C MET A 45 4.87 7.45 -4.55
N MET A 46 3.97 7.02 -3.65
CA MET A 46 2.65 6.49 -4.03
C MET A 46 1.83 7.50 -4.84
N ASN A 47 1.82 8.78 -4.45
CA ASN A 47 1.12 9.83 -5.17
C ASN A 47 1.68 10.04 -6.60
N ILE A 48 2.99 9.93 -6.77
CA ILE A 48 3.62 10.05 -8.09
C ILE A 48 3.29 8.84 -8.96
N ILE A 49 3.46 7.62 -8.45
CA ILE A 49 3.13 6.39 -9.16
C ILE A 49 1.62 6.35 -9.47
N GLY A 50 0.79 6.79 -8.53
CA GLY A 50 -0.66 6.88 -8.64
C GLY A 50 -1.17 7.99 -9.56
N CYS A 51 -0.30 8.71 -10.26
CA CYS A 51 -0.67 9.83 -11.13
C CYS A 51 -1.46 10.94 -10.41
N MET A 52 -1.26 11.11 -9.09
CA MET A 52 -1.87 12.18 -8.29
C MET A 52 -0.95 13.39 -8.14
N ASP A 53 0.36 13.19 -8.30
CA ASP A 53 1.38 14.24 -8.28
C ASP A 53 2.46 13.93 -9.34
N LYS A 54 3.34 14.89 -9.59
CA LYS A 54 4.44 14.74 -10.54
C LYS A 54 5.80 14.85 -9.84
N PRO A 55 6.82 14.14 -10.32
CA PRO A 55 8.16 14.34 -9.85
C PRO A 55 8.67 15.76 -10.21
N THR A 56 9.57 16.30 -9.41
CA THR A 56 10.27 17.56 -9.72
C THR A 56 11.35 17.33 -10.78
N LYS A 57 12.02 16.16 -10.74
CA LYS A 57 13.02 15.71 -11.71
C LYS A 57 12.96 14.18 -11.83
N GLY A 58 13.56 13.66 -12.90
CA GLY A 58 13.59 12.24 -13.21
C GLY A 58 12.45 11.83 -14.13
N GLU A 59 12.36 10.53 -14.36
CA GLU A 59 11.35 9.93 -15.25
C GLU A 59 10.60 8.84 -14.50
N VAL A 60 9.30 8.73 -14.77
CA VAL A 60 8.45 7.66 -14.26
C VAL A 60 7.72 7.04 -15.45
N LEU A 61 8.03 5.79 -15.75
CA LEU A 61 7.39 5.05 -16.82
C LEU A 61 6.40 4.05 -16.23
N LEU A 62 5.18 4.08 -16.70
CA LEU A 62 4.15 3.08 -16.39
C LEU A 62 3.73 2.43 -17.72
N ASP A 63 3.93 1.13 -17.84
CA ASP A 63 3.67 0.35 -19.05
C ASP A 63 4.29 1.02 -20.30
N GLY A 64 5.54 1.47 -20.16
CA GLY A 64 6.30 2.16 -21.22
C GLY A 64 5.94 3.62 -21.48
N VAL A 65 4.89 4.17 -20.83
CA VAL A 65 4.47 5.57 -20.97
C VAL A 65 5.15 6.43 -19.89
N ASP A 66 5.83 7.50 -20.30
CA ASP A 66 6.44 8.47 -19.36
C ASP A 66 5.37 9.38 -18.75
N ILE A 67 4.88 8.98 -17.56
CA ILE A 67 3.85 9.74 -16.82
C ILE A 67 4.38 11.03 -16.19
N SER A 68 5.69 11.22 -16.08
CA SER A 68 6.29 12.42 -15.48
C SER A 68 6.03 13.68 -16.32
N ARG A 69 5.88 13.52 -17.63
CA ARG A 69 5.68 14.62 -18.60
C ARG A 69 4.24 14.80 -19.05
N GLU A 70 3.36 13.86 -18.69
CA GLU A 70 1.97 13.88 -19.14
C GLU A 70 1.17 15.08 -18.62
N SER A 71 0.15 15.51 -19.36
CA SER A 71 -0.79 16.53 -18.91
C SER A 71 -1.65 16.02 -17.75
N ALA A 72 -2.23 16.92 -16.95
CA ALA A 72 -3.15 16.54 -15.87
C ALA A 72 -4.34 15.71 -16.39
N ARG A 73 -4.84 16.04 -17.60
CA ARG A 73 -5.91 15.28 -18.26
C ARG A 73 -5.48 13.85 -18.58
N ASN A 74 -4.29 13.68 -19.15
CA ASN A 74 -3.75 12.36 -19.50
C ASN A 74 -3.45 11.53 -18.23
N LEU A 75 -2.90 12.16 -17.19
CA LEU A 75 -2.71 11.51 -15.89
C LEU A 75 -4.03 10.99 -15.29
N THR A 76 -5.11 11.76 -15.43
CA THR A 76 -6.45 11.32 -15.00
C THR A 76 -6.92 10.10 -15.79
N THR A 77 -6.68 10.07 -17.10
CA THR A 77 -7.01 8.90 -17.95
C THR A 77 -6.17 7.68 -17.55
N ILE A 78 -4.85 7.84 -17.41
CA ILE A 78 -3.94 6.75 -17.02
C ILE A 78 -4.32 6.18 -15.65
N ARG A 79 -4.59 7.05 -14.66
CA ARG A 79 -5.03 6.63 -13.32
C ARG A 79 -6.32 5.84 -13.37
N ARG A 80 -7.31 6.33 -14.15
CA ARG A 80 -8.61 5.68 -14.33
C ARG A 80 -8.49 4.28 -14.95
N ASP A 81 -7.62 4.15 -15.97
CA ASP A 81 -7.59 2.97 -16.84
C ASP A 81 -6.57 1.91 -16.36
N LYS A 82 -5.50 2.33 -15.66
CA LYS A 82 -4.37 1.44 -15.34
C LYS A 82 -4.11 1.24 -13.85
N ILE A 83 -4.68 2.06 -12.96
CA ILE A 83 -4.30 2.08 -11.56
C ILE A 83 -5.49 1.85 -10.65
N GLY A 84 -5.44 0.81 -9.81
CA GLY A 84 -6.33 0.62 -8.68
C GLY A 84 -5.72 1.25 -7.42
N LEU A 85 -6.49 2.07 -6.70
CA LEU A 85 -6.02 2.75 -5.48
C LEU A 85 -6.79 2.26 -4.27
N ILE A 86 -6.05 1.86 -3.23
CA ILE A 86 -6.56 1.45 -1.92
C ILE A 86 -5.85 2.32 -0.88
N PHE A 87 -6.62 2.96 0.01
CA PHE A 87 -6.11 3.85 1.03
C PHE A 87 -6.37 3.31 2.43
N GLN A 88 -5.59 3.74 3.40
CA GLN A 88 -5.80 3.46 4.82
C GLN A 88 -7.17 3.97 5.32
N GLN A 89 -7.55 5.18 4.91
CA GLN A 89 -8.92 5.67 5.09
C GLN A 89 -9.75 5.18 3.91
N PHE A 90 -10.86 4.54 4.19
CA PHE A 90 -11.67 3.85 3.17
C PHE A 90 -12.17 4.76 2.03
N HIS A 91 -12.41 6.03 2.33
CA HIS A 91 -12.95 7.01 1.38
C HIS A 91 -14.19 6.47 0.61
N LEU A 92 -15.04 5.73 1.32
CA LEU A 92 -16.33 5.33 0.81
C LEU A 92 -17.31 6.49 0.91
N VAL A 93 -18.19 6.60 -0.07
CA VAL A 93 -19.27 7.59 -0.06
C VAL A 93 -20.36 7.08 0.87
N ASN A 94 -20.56 7.73 2.00
CA ASN A 94 -21.37 7.23 3.13
C ASN A 94 -22.85 7.04 2.83
N TYR A 95 -23.41 7.72 1.82
CA TYR A 95 -24.81 7.62 1.39
C TYR A 95 -25.00 6.69 0.19
N LEU A 96 -23.95 6.06 -0.31
CA LEU A 96 -23.99 5.02 -1.33
C LEU A 96 -23.79 3.66 -0.67
N THR A 97 -24.48 2.64 -1.19
CA THR A 97 -24.29 1.24 -0.79
C THR A 97 -22.91 0.72 -1.19
N ALA A 98 -22.51 -0.46 -0.71
CA ALA A 98 -21.28 -1.12 -1.15
C ALA A 98 -21.24 -1.28 -2.67
N LEU A 99 -22.33 -1.73 -3.27
CA LEU A 99 -22.47 -1.89 -4.72
C LEU A 99 -22.30 -0.56 -5.45
N GLU A 100 -22.98 0.48 -5.01
CA GLU A 100 -22.91 1.81 -5.64
C GLU A 100 -21.51 2.44 -5.48
N ASN A 101 -20.81 2.19 -4.37
CA ASN A 101 -19.42 2.61 -4.20
C ASN A 101 -18.47 1.93 -5.21
N VAL A 102 -18.70 0.66 -5.54
CA VAL A 102 -17.94 -0.04 -6.58
C VAL A 102 -18.30 0.50 -7.97
N MET A 103 -19.60 0.64 -8.28
CA MET A 103 -20.10 1.18 -9.54
C MET A 103 -19.63 2.62 -9.81
N LEU A 104 -19.35 3.41 -8.75
CA LEU A 104 -18.82 4.77 -8.90
C LEU A 104 -17.50 4.79 -9.67
N ALA A 105 -16.62 3.79 -9.49
CA ALA A 105 -15.38 3.69 -10.25
C ALA A 105 -15.63 3.40 -11.74
N GLN A 106 -16.62 2.55 -12.05
CA GLN A 106 -17.04 2.31 -13.44
C GLN A 106 -17.61 3.56 -14.09
N TYR A 107 -18.40 4.34 -13.35
CA TYR A 107 -19.04 5.56 -13.90
C TYR A 107 -18.01 6.54 -14.50
N TYR A 108 -16.82 6.62 -13.94
CA TYR A 108 -15.75 7.45 -14.48
C TYR A 108 -14.93 6.77 -15.58
N HIS A 109 -15.06 5.46 -15.75
CA HIS A 109 -14.29 4.68 -16.73
C HIS A 109 -15.14 4.34 -17.97
N SER A 110 -16.34 3.83 -17.76
CA SER A 110 -17.22 3.28 -18.81
C SER A 110 -18.70 3.46 -18.41
N MET A 111 -19.59 2.67 -18.95
CA MET A 111 -20.95 2.55 -18.43
C MET A 111 -20.96 1.64 -17.20
N PRO A 112 -21.59 2.06 -16.09
CA PRO A 112 -21.76 1.21 -14.93
C PRO A 112 -22.51 -0.08 -15.27
N ASP A 113 -21.98 -1.21 -14.81
CA ASP A 113 -22.61 -2.53 -14.93
C ASP A 113 -22.77 -3.13 -13.53
N GLU A 114 -24.02 -3.26 -13.11
CA GLU A 114 -24.37 -3.78 -11.77
C GLU A 114 -23.89 -5.23 -11.59
N LYS A 115 -23.96 -6.04 -12.66
CA LYS A 115 -23.53 -7.43 -12.59
C LYS A 115 -22.03 -7.55 -12.37
N GLU A 116 -21.21 -6.80 -13.12
CA GLU A 116 -19.76 -6.76 -12.90
C GLU A 116 -19.42 -6.24 -11.50
N ALA A 117 -20.15 -5.24 -10.99
CA ALA A 117 -19.93 -4.71 -9.64
C ALA A 117 -20.28 -5.74 -8.55
N LEU A 118 -21.35 -6.53 -8.75
CA LEU A 118 -21.70 -7.65 -7.87
C LEU A 118 -20.63 -8.75 -7.92
N GLU A 119 -20.12 -9.10 -9.10
CA GLU A 119 -19.03 -10.06 -9.26
C GLU A 119 -17.74 -9.57 -8.56
N ALA A 120 -17.44 -8.26 -8.61
CA ALA A 120 -16.31 -7.68 -7.89
C ALA A 120 -16.50 -7.77 -6.37
N LEU A 121 -17.72 -7.56 -5.85
CA LEU A 121 -18.04 -7.75 -4.44
C LEU A 121 -17.97 -9.22 -4.02
N ASP A 122 -18.40 -10.14 -4.87
CA ASP A 122 -18.31 -11.58 -4.63
C ASP A 122 -16.85 -12.04 -4.51
N ARG A 123 -15.96 -11.54 -5.37
CA ARG A 123 -14.51 -11.82 -5.30
C ARG A 123 -13.88 -11.48 -3.96
N VAL A 124 -14.42 -10.48 -3.25
CA VAL A 124 -13.96 -10.06 -1.91
C VAL A 124 -14.84 -10.60 -0.78
N GLY A 125 -15.78 -11.51 -1.08
CA GLY A 125 -16.67 -12.17 -0.11
C GLY A 125 -17.73 -11.25 0.48
N LEU A 126 -18.28 -10.31 -0.32
CA LEU A 126 -19.27 -9.32 0.12
C LEU A 126 -20.52 -9.27 -0.77
N ALA A 127 -20.82 -10.32 -1.53
CA ALA A 127 -22.02 -10.36 -2.38
C ALA A 127 -23.31 -10.13 -1.57
N ASP A 128 -23.40 -10.72 -0.38
CA ASP A 128 -24.53 -10.58 0.55
C ASP A 128 -24.61 -9.21 1.25
N ARG A 129 -23.58 -8.40 1.11
CA ARG A 129 -23.46 -7.04 1.67
C ARG A 129 -23.64 -5.93 0.63
N ALA A 130 -23.92 -6.27 -0.63
CA ALA A 130 -24.01 -5.31 -1.74
C ALA A 130 -24.93 -4.12 -1.45
N GLY A 131 -26.08 -4.35 -0.80
CA GLY A 131 -27.05 -3.31 -0.45
C GLY A 131 -26.77 -2.56 0.87
N HIS A 132 -25.66 -2.84 1.58
CA HIS A 132 -25.35 -2.19 2.87
C HIS A 132 -24.65 -0.86 2.64
N LEU A 133 -24.98 0.13 3.50
CA LEU A 133 -24.27 1.41 3.59
C LEU A 133 -22.94 1.21 4.35
N PRO A 134 -21.91 2.04 4.13
CA PRO A 134 -20.65 1.97 4.87
C PRO A 134 -20.82 1.93 6.40
N SER A 135 -21.79 2.65 6.94
CA SER A 135 -22.10 2.65 8.38
C SER A 135 -22.65 1.32 8.93
N GLN A 136 -23.04 0.40 8.06
CA GLN A 136 -23.55 -0.92 8.39
C GLN A 136 -22.50 -2.03 8.20
N LEU A 137 -21.31 -1.65 7.76
CA LEU A 137 -20.18 -2.54 7.48
C LEU A 137 -19.09 -2.38 8.55
N SER A 138 -18.47 -3.50 8.92
CA SER A 138 -17.25 -3.47 9.75
C SER A 138 -16.09 -2.79 9.00
N GLY A 139 -15.01 -2.41 9.71
CA GLY A 139 -13.83 -1.83 9.08
C GLY A 139 -13.22 -2.74 8.02
N GLY A 140 -13.11 -4.04 8.30
CA GLY A 140 -12.62 -5.03 7.34
C GLY A 140 -13.53 -5.21 6.12
N GLU A 141 -14.88 -5.15 6.30
CA GLU A 141 -15.81 -5.17 5.18
C GLU A 141 -15.68 -3.90 4.34
N GLN A 142 -15.57 -2.72 4.96
CA GLN A 142 -15.34 -1.46 4.25
C GLN A 142 -14.03 -1.50 3.43
N GLN A 143 -12.96 -2.05 3.99
CA GLN A 143 -11.68 -2.20 3.27
C GLN A 143 -11.84 -3.14 2.08
N ARG A 144 -12.55 -4.26 2.23
CA ARG A 144 -12.81 -5.16 1.11
C ARG A 144 -13.69 -4.51 0.00
N VAL A 145 -14.63 -3.63 0.36
CA VAL A 145 -15.33 -2.80 -0.65
C VAL A 145 -14.34 -1.89 -1.39
N CYS A 146 -13.35 -1.30 -0.69
CA CYS A 146 -12.31 -0.49 -1.34
C CYS A 146 -11.45 -1.33 -2.30
N VAL A 147 -11.14 -2.58 -1.94
CA VAL A 147 -10.45 -3.52 -2.85
C VAL A 147 -11.31 -3.83 -4.07
N ALA A 148 -12.59 -4.16 -3.90
CA ALA A 148 -13.51 -4.41 -5.02
C ALA A 148 -13.61 -3.19 -5.95
N ARG A 149 -13.71 -1.97 -5.38
CA ARG A 149 -13.71 -0.71 -6.13
C ARG A 149 -12.42 -0.49 -6.91
N ALA A 150 -11.27 -0.90 -6.36
CA ALA A 150 -9.99 -0.77 -7.05
C ALA A 150 -9.84 -1.77 -8.21
N LEU A 151 -10.49 -2.93 -8.12
CA LEU A 151 -10.40 -4.03 -9.11
C LEU A 151 -11.35 -3.88 -10.29
N ILE A 152 -12.48 -3.17 -10.14
CA ILE A 152 -13.60 -3.20 -11.08
C ILE A 152 -13.26 -2.79 -12.51
N ASN A 153 -12.23 -1.93 -12.67
CA ASN A 153 -11.78 -1.46 -13.97
C ASN A 153 -10.56 -2.23 -14.50
N TYR A 154 -10.27 -3.40 -13.95
CA TYR A 154 -9.16 -4.29 -14.38
C TYR A 154 -7.81 -3.57 -14.49
N PRO A 155 -7.32 -2.94 -13.42
CA PRO A 155 -6.09 -2.15 -13.46
C PRO A 155 -4.87 -3.03 -13.73
N GLU A 156 -3.83 -2.45 -14.34
CA GLU A 156 -2.52 -3.10 -14.53
C GLU A 156 -1.73 -3.21 -13.23
N ILE A 157 -1.97 -2.28 -12.29
CA ILE A 157 -1.30 -2.21 -10.99
C ILE A 157 -2.26 -1.75 -9.90
N ILE A 158 -2.16 -2.36 -8.73
CA ILE A 158 -2.84 -1.92 -7.51
C ILE A 158 -1.82 -1.27 -6.59
N LEU A 159 -2.13 -0.08 -6.12
CA LEU A 159 -1.36 0.67 -5.15
C LEU A 159 -2.16 0.74 -3.84
N ALA A 160 -1.65 0.16 -2.77
CA ALA A 160 -2.29 0.14 -1.46
C ALA A 160 -1.44 0.91 -0.44
N ASP A 161 -1.97 1.98 0.14
CA ASP A 161 -1.31 2.78 1.18
C ASP A 161 -1.89 2.40 2.55
N GLU A 162 -1.09 1.69 3.37
CA GLU A 162 -1.45 1.20 4.71
C GLU A 162 -2.82 0.46 4.74
N PRO A 163 -3.03 -0.54 3.87
CA PRO A 163 -4.36 -1.12 3.64
C PRO A 163 -4.93 -1.87 4.84
N THR A 164 -4.11 -2.23 5.82
CA THR A 164 -4.50 -2.95 7.04
C THR A 164 -4.42 -2.10 8.30
N GLY A 165 -3.87 -0.88 8.22
CA GLY A 165 -3.52 -0.05 9.37
C GLY A 165 -4.68 0.36 10.31
N ASN A 166 -5.94 0.17 9.90
CA ASN A 166 -7.14 0.46 10.70
C ASN A 166 -7.96 -0.81 11.02
N LEU A 167 -7.38 -2.00 10.79
CA LEU A 167 -8.06 -3.27 10.97
C LEU A 167 -7.59 -3.99 12.22
N ASP A 168 -8.44 -4.85 12.77
CA ASP A 168 -8.02 -5.86 13.73
C ASP A 168 -7.30 -7.02 13.01
N GLU A 169 -6.56 -7.82 13.76
CA GLU A 169 -5.73 -8.93 13.27
C GLU A 169 -6.50 -9.89 12.34
N ALA A 170 -7.74 -10.27 12.71
CA ALA A 170 -8.55 -11.18 11.90
C ALA A 170 -8.96 -10.57 10.54
N ASN A 171 -9.28 -9.28 10.50
CA ASN A 171 -9.61 -8.58 9.25
C ASN A 171 -8.36 -8.25 8.43
N GLU A 172 -7.22 -8.00 9.07
CA GLU A 172 -5.92 -7.85 8.42
C GLU A 172 -5.56 -9.12 7.64
N GLU A 173 -5.61 -10.29 8.28
CA GLU A 173 -5.34 -11.59 7.66
C GLU A 173 -6.21 -11.80 6.40
N ILE A 174 -7.52 -11.53 6.50
CA ILE A 174 -8.43 -11.64 5.35
C ILE A 174 -8.02 -10.72 4.18
N VAL A 175 -7.60 -9.49 4.45
CA VAL A 175 -7.18 -8.55 3.41
C VAL A 175 -5.84 -8.96 2.79
N VAL A 176 -4.91 -9.46 3.59
CA VAL A 176 -3.62 -9.97 3.11
C VAL A 176 -3.83 -11.22 2.25
N ASP A 177 -4.69 -12.15 2.67
CA ASP A 177 -5.07 -13.33 1.86
C ASP A 177 -5.71 -12.93 0.53
N LEU A 178 -6.51 -11.87 0.53
CA LEU A 178 -7.07 -11.34 -0.70
C LEU A 178 -5.98 -10.81 -1.65
N PHE A 179 -4.96 -10.12 -1.14
CA PHE A 179 -3.81 -9.69 -1.95
C PHE A 179 -3.01 -10.88 -2.49
N HIS A 180 -2.84 -11.95 -1.72
CA HIS A 180 -2.26 -13.20 -2.23
C HIS A 180 -3.04 -13.79 -3.39
N LYS A 181 -4.36 -13.83 -3.28
CA LYS A 181 -5.23 -14.28 -4.37
C LYS A 181 -5.02 -13.45 -5.63
N LEU A 182 -5.06 -12.12 -5.50
CA LEU A 182 -4.88 -11.20 -6.62
C LEU A 182 -3.51 -11.34 -7.26
N HIS A 183 -2.46 -11.47 -6.45
CA HIS A 183 -1.11 -11.70 -6.94
C HIS A 183 -1.01 -13.03 -7.70
N ASN A 184 -1.58 -14.12 -7.18
CA ASN A 184 -1.59 -15.44 -7.84
C ASN A 184 -2.38 -15.42 -9.16
N GLU A 185 -3.31 -14.49 -9.32
CA GLU A 185 -4.03 -14.21 -10.58
C GLU A 185 -3.20 -13.35 -11.56
N GLY A 186 -1.99 -12.92 -11.17
CA GLY A 186 -1.07 -12.13 -11.99
C GLY A 186 -1.21 -10.62 -11.82
N THR A 187 -1.95 -10.13 -10.82
CA THR A 187 -2.06 -8.70 -10.52
C THR A 187 -0.74 -8.18 -9.97
N THR A 188 -0.28 -7.03 -10.46
CA THR A 188 0.88 -6.32 -9.90
C THR A 188 0.45 -5.52 -8.67
N LEU A 189 1.16 -5.69 -7.55
CA LEU A 189 0.82 -5.06 -6.29
C LEU A 189 1.99 -4.21 -5.76
N ILE A 190 1.70 -2.98 -5.35
CA ILE A 190 2.61 -2.18 -4.51
C ILE A 190 1.86 -1.85 -3.22
N VAL A 191 2.36 -2.35 -2.10
CA VAL A 191 1.76 -2.16 -0.77
C VAL A 191 2.70 -1.34 0.09
N VAL A 192 2.27 -0.16 0.50
CA VAL A 192 2.97 0.62 1.53
C VAL A 192 2.46 0.17 2.88
N THR A 193 3.37 -0.21 3.76
CA THR A 193 3.03 -0.57 5.13
C THR A 193 4.17 -0.23 6.09
N HIS A 194 3.84 -0.04 7.36
CA HIS A 194 4.81 0.02 8.44
C HIS A 194 4.87 -1.29 9.22
N ASP A 195 3.98 -2.24 8.89
CA ASP A 195 3.95 -3.56 9.50
C ASP A 195 4.93 -4.51 8.79
N PRO A 196 5.91 -5.08 9.53
CA PRO A 196 6.86 -6.03 8.96
C PRO A 196 6.19 -7.32 8.46
N GLU A 197 5.14 -7.81 9.14
CA GLU A 197 4.47 -9.06 8.78
C GLU A 197 3.76 -8.92 7.44
N VAL A 198 3.07 -7.80 7.22
CA VAL A 198 2.47 -7.45 5.92
C VAL A 198 3.53 -7.22 4.84
N ALA A 199 4.70 -6.70 5.20
CA ALA A 199 5.77 -6.48 4.21
C ALA A 199 6.44 -7.78 3.77
N GLU A 200 6.55 -8.76 4.65
CA GLU A 200 7.21 -10.06 4.40
C GLU A 200 6.48 -10.91 3.37
N VAL A 201 5.18 -10.76 3.26
CA VAL A 201 4.38 -11.55 2.31
C VAL A 201 4.57 -11.11 0.86
N ALA A 202 5.22 -9.98 0.60
CA ALA A 202 5.62 -9.56 -0.74
C ALA A 202 6.87 -10.30 -1.24
N GLN A 203 7.09 -10.32 -2.54
CA GLN A 203 8.31 -10.93 -3.14
C GLN A 203 9.57 -10.17 -2.74
N ARG A 204 9.46 -8.85 -2.58
CA ARG A 204 10.55 -8.01 -2.04
C ARG A 204 10.01 -6.78 -1.34
N THR A 205 10.83 -6.27 -0.43
CA THR A 205 10.54 -5.08 0.36
C THR A 205 11.56 -3.99 0.06
N LEU A 206 11.06 -2.82 -0.28
CA LEU A 206 11.83 -1.60 -0.50
C LEU A 206 11.77 -0.73 0.77
N VAL A 207 12.91 -0.42 1.34
CA VAL A 207 12.98 0.41 2.56
C VAL A 207 13.38 1.83 2.18
N LEU A 208 12.45 2.79 2.37
CA LEU A 208 12.73 4.21 2.18
C LEU A 208 13.21 4.85 3.48
N ARG A 209 14.22 5.73 3.36
CA ARG A 209 14.72 6.54 4.46
C ARG A 209 15.09 7.92 3.95
N SER A 210 14.55 8.96 4.57
CA SER A 210 14.85 10.37 4.23
C SER A 210 14.75 10.65 2.72
N GLY A 211 13.68 10.17 2.08
CA GLY A 211 13.43 10.38 0.65
C GLY A 211 14.19 9.46 -0.30
N SER A 212 15.10 8.62 0.18
CA SER A 212 15.95 7.75 -0.66
C SER A 212 15.65 6.26 -0.41
N LEU A 213 15.94 5.42 -1.41
CA LEU A 213 15.90 3.97 -1.27
C LEU A 213 17.15 3.52 -0.48
N ALA A 214 16.95 3.15 0.79
CA ALA A 214 18.02 2.78 1.69
C ALA A 214 18.41 1.29 1.56
N LYS A 215 17.43 0.40 1.33
CA LYS A 215 17.65 -1.05 1.24
C LYS A 215 16.57 -1.68 0.38
N GLU A 216 16.93 -2.75 -0.30
CA GLU A 216 16.04 -3.68 -0.96
C GLU A 216 16.24 -5.06 -0.35
N ILE A 217 15.16 -5.73 0.05
CA ILE A 217 15.17 -7.04 0.68
C ILE A 217 14.36 -7.96 -0.23
N VAL A 218 14.99 -9.01 -0.73
CA VAL A 218 14.28 -10.07 -1.45
C VAL A 218 13.82 -11.11 -0.42
N ASN A 219 12.52 -11.33 -0.34
CA ASN A 219 11.93 -12.23 0.62
C ASN A 219 12.10 -13.69 0.13
N GLN A 220 13.08 -14.40 0.65
CA GLN A 220 13.44 -15.76 0.22
C GLN A 220 12.34 -16.79 0.51
N ASN A 221 11.47 -16.51 1.48
CA ASN A 221 10.37 -17.36 1.91
C ASN A 221 9.04 -17.04 1.22
N PHE A 222 9.05 -16.26 0.16
CA PHE A 222 7.85 -15.99 -0.62
C PHE A 222 7.33 -17.27 -1.25
N THR A 223 6.33 -17.89 -0.62
CA THR A 223 5.73 -19.17 -1.08
C THR A 223 4.38 -18.98 -1.75
N GLY A 224 3.86 -17.74 -1.83
CA GLY A 224 2.49 -17.47 -2.25
C GLY A 224 1.43 -18.02 -1.27
N LYS A 225 1.85 -18.55 -0.11
CA LYS A 225 0.98 -19.00 0.98
C LYS A 225 1.50 -18.44 2.29
N ILE A 226 0.63 -17.80 3.05
CA ILE A 226 0.95 -17.41 4.43
C ILE A 226 0.96 -18.68 5.27
N HIS A 227 2.11 -19.00 5.84
CA HIS A 227 2.19 -19.72 7.09
C HIS A 227 2.59 -18.69 8.15
N PHE A 228 1.63 -18.20 8.92
CA PHE A 228 1.94 -17.55 10.19
C PHE A 228 2.51 -18.62 11.12
N ASP A 229 3.80 -18.83 11.04
CA ASP A 229 4.53 -19.62 12.02
C ASP A 229 5.12 -18.64 13.03
N GLU A 230 4.57 -18.60 14.24
CA GLU A 230 5.06 -17.77 15.35
C GLU A 230 6.53 -18.05 15.70
N SER A 231 7.14 -19.10 15.15
CA SER A 231 8.50 -19.56 15.49
C SER A 231 9.61 -19.02 14.58
N GLU A 232 9.29 -18.53 13.35
CA GLU A 232 10.28 -17.99 12.40
C GLU A 232 9.99 -16.51 12.07
N GLY A 233 9.91 -15.68 13.09
CA GLY A 233 9.73 -14.25 12.91
C GLY A 233 10.94 -13.61 12.23
N PHE A 234 10.66 -12.70 11.30
CA PHE A 234 11.58 -11.69 10.80
C PHE A 234 12.48 -11.22 11.93
N ARG A 235 13.73 -11.02 11.65
CA ARG A 235 14.62 -10.45 12.67
C ARG A 235 14.13 -9.03 12.98
N LYS A 236 13.25 -8.94 13.99
CA LYS A 236 12.67 -7.67 14.49
C LYS A 236 13.72 -6.57 14.69
N GLU A 237 15.00 -6.94 14.79
CA GLU A 237 16.14 -6.03 14.94
C GLU A 237 16.46 -5.25 13.65
N GLU A 238 16.34 -5.86 12.46
CA GLU A 238 16.67 -5.17 11.21
C GLU A 238 15.59 -4.14 10.82
N VAL A 239 14.31 -4.47 11.04
CA VAL A 239 13.20 -3.54 10.79
C VAL A 239 13.15 -2.42 11.84
N LYS A 240 13.45 -2.73 13.12
CA LYS A 240 13.60 -1.71 14.17
C LYS A 240 14.74 -0.74 13.88
N ALA A 241 15.87 -1.23 13.36
CA ALA A 241 16.98 -0.39 12.91
C ALA A 241 16.58 0.50 11.72
N ALA A 242 15.79 -0.04 10.76
CA ALA A 242 15.28 0.71 9.62
C ALA A 242 14.27 1.80 10.03
N ASN A 243 13.45 1.53 11.07
CA ASN A 243 12.44 2.48 11.56
C ASN A 243 12.96 3.50 12.60
N GLY A 244 14.22 3.40 13.01
CA GLY A 244 14.82 4.37 13.93
C GLY A 244 14.26 4.36 15.36
N ILE A 245 13.57 3.29 15.77
CA ILE A 245 13.02 3.17 17.12
C ILE A 245 14.13 2.75 18.07
N GLN A 246 14.88 3.74 18.59
CA GLN A 246 15.63 3.54 19.83
C GLN A 246 14.62 3.55 20.99
N GLN A 247 14.48 2.44 21.71
CA GLN A 247 13.75 2.46 22.98
C GLN A 247 14.43 3.46 23.93
N PRO A 248 13.69 4.35 24.61
CA PRO A 248 14.27 5.20 25.64
C PRO A 248 14.83 4.29 26.75
N ALA A 249 16.10 4.50 27.09
CA ALA A 249 16.76 3.81 28.18
C ALA A 249 15.92 3.93 29.47
N ALA A 250 15.61 2.80 30.09
CA ALA A 250 14.90 2.76 31.35
C ALA A 250 15.67 3.60 32.41
N PRO A 251 14.99 4.44 33.21
CA PRO A 251 15.65 5.25 34.22
C PRO A 251 16.33 4.34 35.25
N GLN A 252 17.65 4.47 35.39
CA GLN A 252 18.43 3.83 36.43
C GLN A 252 17.89 4.29 37.80
N LYS A 253 17.36 3.35 38.59
CA LYS A 253 17.01 3.59 39.99
C LYS A 253 18.28 3.92 40.77
N SER A 254 18.48 5.19 41.09
CA SER A 254 19.49 5.63 42.00
C SER A 254 19.23 5.03 43.40
N GLY A 255 20.07 4.07 43.80
CA GLY A 255 20.05 3.50 45.12
C GLY A 255 20.34 4.53 46.18
N LYS A 256 19.34 4.89 46.98
CA LYS A 256 19.53 5.63 48.23
C LYS A 256 20.26 4.73 49.22
N LYS A 257 21.53 4.93 49.45
CA LYS A 257 22.26 4.45 50.63
C LYS A 257 21.64 5.05 51.88
N LYS A 258 21.02 4.22 52.70
CA LYS A 258 20.76 4.54 54.10
C LYS A 258 22.08 4.56 54.83
N GLY A 259 22.56 5.76 55.23
CA GLY A 259 23.60 5.92 56.24
C GLY A 259 22.90 6.19 57.57
N GLY A 260 23.07 5.31 58.50
CA GLY A 260 22.62 5.48 59.84
C GLY A 260 23.71 6.10 60.74
N LYS A 261 23.23 6.68 61.88
CA LYS A 261 23.87 7.04 63.10
C LYS A 261 24.35 8.45 63.29
N LYS A 262 24.17 8.95 64.31
CA LYS A 262 24.09 8.83 65.78
C LYS A 262 23.36 10.04 66.29
#